data_d0bb4d08ee376ac50628612ee7a1ec22
#
_entry.id   d0bb4d08ee376ac50628612ee7a1ec22
#
_cell.length_a   1.000
_cell.length_b   1.000
_cell.length_c   1.000
_cell.angle_alpha   90.00
_cell.angle_beta   90.00
_cell.angle_gamma   90.00
#
_symmetry.space_group_name_H-M   'P 1'
#
loop_
_entity.id
_entity.type
_entity.pdbx_description
1 polymer ?
#
loop_
_entity_poly.entity_id
_entity_poly.type
_entity_poly.pdbx_seq_one_letter_code
_entity_poly.pdbx_strand_id
1 'polypeptide(L)'
;LSFLIDEDKFNLNAKIRELMGNTKVNAHMDGTINLENISQAYPVPGDYNLKGILNADITTAFDMASLEKKQYQNTKTNGKASVSGFEYASEELKNPVAINAASVTFNPNTVTLDSFKGKTGSTDFDAKGTLTNLLGFMFNNENIEGNFTLASNQFALNDFMVEETEEASETLEDGTGSTPTGEERIKIPSFLDCTVEASANTVVYDNLNLKNVKGTLLIKDETATVKNLTSDLFGGTLGMSGSVSTKEEASTFDMDLGMSNFNIGESFAGLDMLKTLTPLAAALQGKLNSDIKISGILKDDFTPNLATISGNLLAELLSPKLDAQKAPLVSSLDSKLNFLDTKEINLDGLKTALSFDNGTVKVKPFSLKYKDININVDGSHTFDKQMQYKATLDVPAKYLGAEVNKLIAQMNDQSLGEVTVPVTANIGGDFTNPSVSTDLTSSVKTLTSKLVEMQKNKLVNQGKDKAKDLLSDVFKKDESDSTASKSDGVKEAIGNILGSKKDTTSTDSTETKKEDEVKNAAKSILGGLLKKKKKDTVN
;
A
#
# COMPACT_ATOMS: atom_id res chain seq x y z
N LEU A 1 -32.61 46.21 26.59
CA LEU A 1 -32.83 46.43 25.17
C LEU A 1 -33.73 45.34 24.64
N SER A 2 -34.75 45.70 23.89
CA SER A 2 -35.57 44.74 23.14
C SER A 2 -35.42 45.08 21.67
N PHE A 3 -35.04 44.08 20.90
CA PHE A 3 -34.89 44.20 19.44
C PHE A 3 -36.07 43.48 18.80
N LEU A 4 -36.66 44.10 17.82
CA LEU A 4 -37.63 43.50 16.93
C LEU A 4 -37.05 43.56 15.55
N ILE A 5 -36.80 42.41 14.96
CA ILE A 5 -36.31 42.28 13.58
C ILE A 5 -37.45 41.60 12.84
N ASP A 6 -38.18 42.37 12.02
CA ASP A 6 -39.43 41.95 11.41
C ASP A 6 -40.43 41.51 12.52
N GLU A 7 -40.93 40.28 12.53
CA GLU A 7 -41.78 39.73 13.58
C GLU A 7 -41.00 39.02 14.70
N ASP A 8 -39.68 38.89 14.59
CA ASP A 8 -38.84 38.20 15.55
C ASP A 8 -38.57 39.04 16.80
N LYS A 9 -38.84 38.47 17.95
CA LYS A 9 -38.66 39.15 19.24
C LYS A 9 -37.42 38.58 19.94
N PHE A 10 -36.45 39.47 20.17
CA PHE A 10 -35.23 39.18 20.88
C PHE A 10 -34.99 40.20 21.99
N ASN A 11 -34.83 39.72 23.22
CA ASN A 11 -34.63 40.57 24.38
C ASN A 11 -33.18 40.43 24.88
N LEU A 12 -32.53 41.57 25.13
CA LEU A 12 -31.23 41.63 25.78
C LEU A 12 -31.35 42.56 27.00
N ASN A 13 -31.25 42.00 28.19
CA ASN A 13 -31.15 42.73 29.45
C ASN A 13 -29.70 42.66 29.95
N ALA A 14 -28.97 43.79 29.90
CA ALA A 14 -27.59 43.84 30.33
C ALA A 14 -27.39 44.89 31.41
N LYS A 15 -26.64 44.55 32.45
CA LYS A 15 -26.17 45.45 33.49
C LYS A 15 -24.68 45.48 33.50
N ILE A 16 -24.11 46.61 33.10
CA ILE A 16 -22.66 46.83 33.00
C ILE A 16 -22.26 47.80 34.11
N ARG A 17 -21.26 47.45 34.90
CA ARG A 17 -20.78 48.24 36.04
C ARG A 17 -19.27 48.42 35.94
N GLU A 18 -18.73 49.41 36.64
CA GLU A 18 -17.29 49.65 36.79
C GLU A 18 -16.59 49.90 35.45
N LEU A 19 -17.21 50.71 34.57
CA LEU A 19 -16.74 50.98 33.21
C LEU A 19 -15.29 51.55 33.11
N MET A 20 -14.85 52.22 34.17
CA MET A 20 -13.49 52.83 34.24
C MET A 20 -12.49 51.95 34.98
N GLY A 21 -12.82 50.70 35.28
CA GLY A 21 -11.99 49.74 35.99
C GLY A 21 -12.18 48.32 35.49
N ASN A 22 -12.33 47.38 36.42
CA ASN A 22 -12.66 45.99 36.06
C ASN A 22 -14.14 45.89 35.68
N THR A 23 -14.46 46.09 34.43
CA THR A 23 -15.84 46.08 33.94
C THR A 23 -16.54 44.77 34.23
N LYS A 24 -17.66 44.81 34.93
CA LYS A 24 -18.50 43.66 35.26
C LYS A 24 -19.76 43.66 34.42
N VAL A 25 -20.01 42.54 33.78
CA VAL A 25 -21.18 42.35 32.90
C VAL A 25 -22.08 41.26 33.50
N ASN A 26 -23.37 41.59 33.63
CA ASN A 26 -24.43 40.61 33.86
C ASN A 26 -25.45 40.81 32.75
N ALA A 27 -25.67 39.77 31.96
CA ALA A 27 -26.58 39.83 30.83
C ALA A 27 -27.52 38.62 30.81
N HIS A 28 -28.74 38.86 30.42
CA HIS A 28 -29.71 37.82 30.08
C HIS A 28 -30.24 38.11 28.68
N MET A 29 -30.24 37.10 27.87
CA MET A 29 -30.59 37.13 26.46
C MET A 29 -31.61 36.01 26.20
N ASP A 30 -32.80 36.38 25.74
CA ASP A 30 -33.86 35.46 25.42
C ASP A 30 -34.59 35.85 24.14
N GLY A 31 -34.95 34.85 23.32
CA GLY A 31 -35.76 35.10 22.13
C GLY A 31 -35.61 34.10 21.02
N THR A 32 -36.28 34.41 19.94
CA THR A 32 -36.28 33.68 18.69
C THR A 32 -35.94 34.64 17.56
N ILE A 33 -35.05 34.21 16.65
CA ILE A 33 -34.64 34.97 15.48
C ILE A 33 -34.71 34.06 14.26
N ASN A 34 -35.40 34.51 13.20
CA ASN A 34 -35.23 33.95 11.89
C ASN A 34 -33.93 34.52 11.29
N LEU A 35 -32.97 33.63 10.99
CA LEU A 35 -31.65 34.03 10.51
C LEU A 35 -31.70 34.74 9.14
N GLU A 36 -32.72 34.52 8.34
CA GLU A 36 -32.95 35.24 7.09
C GLU A 36 -33.14 36.75 7.31
N ASN A 37 -33.70 37.13 8.46
CA ASN A 37 -33.97 38.52 8.81
C ASN A 37 -32.72 39.26 9.35
N ILE A 38 -31.66 38.55 9.74
CA ILE A 38 -30.44 39.17 10.29
C ILE A 38 -29.79 40.11 9.27
N SER A 39 -29.76 39.74 8.00
CA SER A 39 -29.20 40.56 6.92
C SER A 39 -29.90 41.91 6.77
N GLN A 40 -31.17 42.05 7.22
CA GLN A 40 -31.92 43.30 7.21
C GLN A 40 -31.48 44.25 8.33
N ALA A 41 -31.01 43.71 9.45
CA ALA A 41 -30.62 44.49 10.62
C ALA A 41 -29.11 44.73 10.72
N TYR A 42 -28.30 43.87 10.17
CA TYR A 42 -26.84 43.94 10.22
C TYR A 42 -26.24 43.47 8.88
N PRO A 43 -25.34 44.24 8.25
CA PRO A 43 -24.69 43.78 7.03
C PRO A 43 -23.81 42.58 7.37
N VAL A 44 -24.25 41.39 6.94
CA VAL A 44 -23.44 40.16 7.01
C VAL A 44 -22.40 40.24 5.92
N PRO A 45 -21.10 40.14 6.22
CA PRO A 45 -20.04 40.17 5.20
C PRO A 45 -20.21 38.97 4.23
N GLY A 46 -20.24 39.26 2.92
CA GLY A 46 -20.46 38.25 1.88
C GLY A 46 -21.93 37.99 1.55
N ASP A 47 -22.18 37.33 0.42
CA ASP A 47 -23.54 36.99 -0.04
C ASP A 47 -24.07 35.72 0.67
N TYR A 48 -23.87 35.61 1.99
CA TYR A 48 -24.34 34.46 2.77
C TYR A 48 -25.86 34.47 2.91
N ASN A 49 -26.51 33.51 2.26
CA ASN A 49 -27.94 33.30 2.39
C ASN A 49 -28.25 32.45 3.64
N LEU A 50 -28.24 33.08 4.82
CA LEU A 50 -28.49 32.39 6.09
C LEU A 50 -29.97 32.04 6.21
N LYS A 51 -30.27 30.77 6.45
CA LYS A 51 -31.63 30.26 6.74
C LYS A 51 -31.68 29.62 8.11
N GLY A 52 -32.84 29.51 8.67
CA GLY A 52 -33.10 28.78 9.93
C GLY A 52 -33.61 29.64 11.07
N ILE A 53 -34.03 28.98 12.13
CA ILE A 53 -34.58 29.59 13.33
C ILE A 53 -33.59 29.38 14.48
N LEU A 54 -33.07 30.46 15.03
CA LEU A 54 -32.25 30.48 16.25
C LEU A 54 -33.17 30.79 17.47
N ASN A 55 -33.12 29.92 18.49
CA ASN A 55 -33.72 30.17 19.80
C ASN A 55 -32.58 30.22 20.83
N ALA A 56 -32.64 31.19 21.74
CA ALA A 56 -31.67 31.32 22.82
C ALA A 56 -32.38 31.77 24.12
N ASP A 57 -31.89 31.23 25.24
CA ASP A 57 -32.20 31.69 26.60
C ASP A 57 -30.93 31.51 27.43
N ILE A 58 -30.13 32.58 27.52
CA ILE A 58 -28.76 32.53 28.08
C ILE A 58 -28.61 33.65 29.10
N THR A 59 -28.17 33.28 30.29
CA THR A 59 -27.73 34.24 31.32
C THR A 59 -26.21 34.11 31.49
N THR A 60 -25.51 35.24 31.47
CA THR A 60 -24.06 35.26 31.66
C THR A 60 -23.64 36.34 32.64
N ALA A 61 -22.64 36.06 33.47
CA ALA A 61 -22.02 37.02 34.37
C ALA A 61 -20.49 36.83 34.31
N PHE A 62 -19.78 37.91 34.03
CA PHE A 62 -18.30 37.89 33.96
C PHE A 62 -17.73 39.28 34.28
N ASP A 63 -16.42 39.31 34.52
CA ASP A 63 -15.65 40.56 34.59
C ASP A 63 -14.50 40.53 33.56
N MET A 64 -14.19 41.69 33.00
CA MET A 64 -13.19 41.79 31.92
C MET A 64 -11.79 41.40 32.36
N ALA A 65 -11.36 41.72 33.58
CA ALA A 65 -10.06 41.38 34.10
C ALA A 65 -9.88 39.86 34.23
N SER A 66 -10.94 39.11 34.54
CA SER A 66 -10.90 37.64 34.56
C SER A 66 -10.76 37.08 33.15
N LEU A 67 -11.42 37.64 32.15
CA LEU A 67 -11.27 37.21 30.76
C LEU A 67 -9.87 37.50 30.24
N GLU A 68 -9.33 38.74 30.44
CA GLU A 68 -7.98 39.15 30.05
C GLU A 68 -6.88 38.26 30.70
N LYS A 69 -7.10 37.83 31.96
CA LYS A 69 -6.19 36.96 32.70
C LYS A 69 -6.44 35.47 32.45
N LYS A 70 -7.30 35.15 31.50
CA LYS A 70 -7.66 33.74 31.16
C LYS A 70 -8.26 32.95 32.35
N GLN A 71 -8.91 33.66 33.29
CA GLN A 71 -9.54 33.06 34.48
C GLN A 71 -11.02 32.76 34.17
N TYR A 72 -11.26 31.91 33.17
CA TYR A 72 -12.62 31.63 32.65
C TYR A 72 -13.53 30.98 33.69
N GLN A 73 -12.98 30.31 34.71
CA GLN A 73 -13.72 29.77 35.85
C GLN A 73 -14.50 30.84 36.64
N ASN A 74 -14.15 32.11 36.48
CA ASN A 74 -14.86 33.22 37.10
C ASN A 74 -16.12 33.67 36.33
N THR A 75 -16.31 33.15 35.12
CA THR A 75 -17.52 33.39 34.35
C THR A 75 -18.63 32.44 34.78
N LYS A 76 -19.85 32.90 34.76
CA LYS A 76 -21.05 32.12 35.10
C LYS A 76 -22.05 32.26 33.95
N THR A 77 -21.94 31.36 32.99
CA THR A 77 -22.85 31.29 31.85
C THR A 77 -23.75 30.06 32.00
N ASN A 78 -25.04 30.26 31.92
CA ASN A 78 -26.06 29.21 31.98
C ASN A 78 -27.12 29.49 30.93
N GLY A 79 -27.73 28.44 30.42
CA GLY A 79 -28.81 28.56 29.47
C GLY A 79 -28.69 27.57 28.31
N LYS A 80 -29.48 27.83 27.30
CA LYS A 80 -29.53 27.00 26.08
C LYS A 80 -29.61 27.87 24.85
N ALA A 81 -29.00 27.37 23.78
CA ALA A 81 -29.24 27.87 22.43
C ALA A 81 -29.54 26.69 21.51
N SER A 82 -30.40 26.91 20.52
CA SER A 82 -30.69 25.91 19.50
C SER A 82 -30.93 26.58 18.15
N VAL A 83 -30.51 25.90 17.08
CA VAL A 83 -30.82 26.30 15.73
C VAL A 83 -31.50 25.14 15.01
N SER A 84 -32.48 25.44 14.18
CA SER A 84 -33.17 24.47 13.35
C SER A 84 -33.32 24.98 11.92
N GLY A 85 -33.22 24.07 10.94
CA GLY A 85 -33.36 24.41 9.52
C GLY A 85 -32.28 25.38 9.02
N PHE A 86 -31.07 25.37 9.63
CA PHE A 86 -29.96 26.20 9.20
C PHE A 86 -29.38 25.67 7.90
N GLU A 87 -29.22 26.53 6.92
CA GLU A 87 -28.58 26.22 5.66
C GLU A 87 -27.50 27.25 5.39
N TYR A 88 -26.30 26.75 5.08
CA TYR A 88 -25.15 27.58 4.75
C TYR A 88 -24.57 27.09 3.42
N ALA A 89 -24.42 28.00 2.48
CA ALA A 89 -23.77 27.77 1.20
C ALA A 89 -22.74 28.87 0.94
N SER A 90 -21.57 28.52 0.44
CA SER A 90 -20.55 29.45 -0.01
C SER A 90 -19.84 28.89 -1.22
N GLU A 91 -19.12 29.72 -1.96
CA GLU A 91 -18.30 29.29 -3.10
C GLU A 91 -17.14 28.36 -2.68
N GLU A 92 -16.72 28.42 -1.42
CA GLU A 92 -15.66 27.59 -0.85
C GLU A 92 -16.09 26.16 -0.52
N LEU A 93 -17.42 25.90 -0.48
CA LEU A 93 -17.97 24.58 -0.15
C LEU A 93 -18.52 23.90 -1.40
N LYS A 94 -18.02 22.71 -1.70
CA LYS A 94 -18.54 21.87 -2.80
C LYS A 94 -20.07 21.65 -2.68
N ASN A 95 -20.57 21.47 -1.47
CA ASN A 95 -21.98 21.21 -1.18
C ASN A 95 -22.49 22.12 -0.05
N PRO A 96 -23.74 22.61 -0.10
CA PRO A 96 -24.34 23.30 1.03
C PRO A 96 -24.37 22.43 2.29
N VAL A 97 -24.16 23.05 3.44
CA VAL A 97 -24.32 22.41 4.76
C VAL A 97 -25.70 22.71 5.28
N ALA A 98 -26.52 21.68 5.43
CA ALA A 98 -27.86 21.78 6.03
C ALA A 98 -27.87 21.19 7.45
N ILE A 99 -28.08 22.03 8.47
CA ILE A 99 -28.21 21.61 9.86
C ILE A 99 -29.70 21.55 10.22
N ASN A 100 -30.21 20.34 10.33
CA ASN A 100 -31.62 20.10 10.66
C ASN A 100 -31.94 20.58 12.08
N ALA A 101 -31.03 20.28 13.01
CA ALA A 101 -31.13 20.72 14.39
C ALA A 101 -29.76 20.73 15.06
N ALA A 102 -29.44 21.80 15.75
CA ALA A 102 -28.34 21.85 16.70
C ALA A 102 -28.80 22.47 18.01
N SER A 103 -28.28 21.97 19.13
CA SER A 103 -28.59 22.52 20.45
C SER A 103 -27.38 22.47 21.38
N VAL A 104 -27.21 23.51 22.15
CA VAL A 104 -26.11 23.71 23.07
C VAL A 104 -26.63 24.12 24.44
N THR A 105 -26.15 23.46 25.50
CA THR A 105 -26.40 23.83 26.88
C THR A 105 -25.14 24.44 27.48
N PHE A 106 -25.29 25.65 28.02
CA PHE A 106 -24.24 26.37 28.74
C PHE A 106 -24.36 26.11 30.24
N ASN A 107 -23.27 25.69 30.85
CA ASN A 107 -23.08 25.58 32.30
C ASN A 107 -21.84 26.41 32.69
N PRO A 108 -21.66 26.77 33.97
CA PRO A 108 -20.58 27.68 34.39
C PRO A 108 -19.17 27.25 33.94
N ASN A 109 -18.91 25.95 33.77
CA ASN A 109 -17.59 25.42 33.48
C ASN A 109 -17.51 24.63 32.15
N THR A 110 -18.65 24.36 31.53
CA THR A 110 -18.70 23.53 30.32
C THR A 110 -19.77 24.00 29.36
N VAL A 111 -19.54 23.83 28.09
CA VAL A 111 -20.53 23.94 27.03
C VAL A 111 -20.79 22.56 26.46
N THR A 112 -22.05 22.11 26.55
CA THR A 112 -22.43 20.79 26.04
C THR A 112 -23.14 20.96 24.70
N LEU A 113 -22.62 20.32 23.65
CA LEU A 113 -23.33 20.10 22.40
C LEU A 113 -24.28 18.92 22.60
N ASP A 114 -25.56 19.23 22.88
CA ASP A 114 -26.57 18.22 23.15
C ASP A 114 -26.95 17.44 21.89
N SER A 115 -26.99 18.14 20.75
CA SER A 115 -27.30 17.57 19.43
C SER A 115 -26.74 18.46 18.33
N PHE A 116 -26.23 17.83 17.27
CA PHE A 116 -25.84 18.48 16.03
C PHE A 116 -26.12 17.51 14.88
N LYS A 117 -27.27 17.70 14.23
CA LYS A 117 -27.75 16.82 13.17
C LYS A 117 -27.86 17.57 11.86
N GLY A 118 -27.25 17.02 10.83
CA GLY A 118 -27.27 17.68 9.54
C GLY A 118 -26.75 16.79 8.43
N LYS A 119 -26.56 17.41 7.28
CA LYS A 119 -26.02 16.78 6.07
C LYS A 119 -25.27 17.78 5.20
N THR A 120 -24.36 17.26 4.40
CA THR A 120 -23.74 17.96 3.28
C THR A 120 -23.49 16.98 2.14
N GLY A 121 -23.93 17.29 0.94
CA GLY A 121 -23.91 16.32 -0.15
C GLY A 121 -24.61 15.02 0.22
N SER A 122 -23.88 13.90 0.12
CA SER A 122 -24.33 12.56 0.51
C SER A 122 -24.03 12.21 1.96
N THR A 123 -23.24 13.03 2.66
CA THR A 123 -22.84 12.85 4.06
C THR A 123 -23.93 13.28 5.02
N ASP A 124 -24.34 12.40 5.93
CA ASP A 124 -25.14 12.74 7.11
C ASP A 124 -24.28 12.69 8.38
N PHE A 125 -24.65 13.49 9.39
CA PHE A 125 -23.95 13.48 10.66
C PHE A 125 -24.90 13.72 11.85
N ASP A 126 -24.63 13.00 12.93
CA ASP A 126 -25.24 13.18 14.24
C ASP A 126 -24.10 13.27 15.27
N ALA A 127 -23.84 14.48 15.78
CA ALA A 127 -22.76 14.71 16.71
C ALA A 127 -23.27 15.27 18.05
N LYS A 128 -22.58 14.94 19.12
CA LYS A 128 -22.78 15.48 20.48
C LYS A 128 -21.46 15.45 21.24
N GLY A 129 -21.33 16.26 22.27
CA GLY A 129 -20.08 16.30 23.01
C GLY A 129 -19.98 17.48 23.98
N THR A 130 -18.75 17.77 24.37
CA THR A 130 -18.44 18.87 25.29
C THR A 130 -17.34 19.75 24.73
N LEU A 131 -17.49 21.05 24.90
CA LEU A 131 -16.50 22.08 24.64
C LEU A 131 -15.97 22.59 25.98
N THR A 132 -14.66 22.65 26.15
CA THR A 132 -14.04 23.04 27.42
C THR A 132 -13.39 24.42 27.40
N ASN A 133 -13.10 24.98 26.24
CA ASN A 133 -12.39 26.25 26.10
C ASN A 133 -13.08 27.26 25.16
N LEU A 134 -14.42 27.31 25.15
CA LEU A 134 -15.16 28.24 24.26
C LEU A 134 -14.79 29.71 24.51
N LEU A 135 -14.65 30.11 25.76
CA LEU A 135 -14.35 31.51 26.11
C LEU A 135 -12.91 31.90 25.72
N GLY A 136 -11.97 30.98 25.87
CA GLY A 136 -10.61 31.18 25.41
C GLY A 136 -10.55 31.38 23.89
N PHE A 137 -11.29 30.61 23.14
CA PHE A 137 -11.43 30.77 21.70
C PHE A 137 -12.08 32.12 21.34
N MET A 138 -13.21 32.47 21.98
CA MET A 138 -13.94 33.70 21.63
C MET A 138 -13.21 35.01 21.99
N PHE A 139 -12.42 35.01 23.05
CA PHE A 139 -11.86 36.26 23.59
C PHE A 139 -10.35 36.35 23.57
N ASN A 140 -9.62 35.25 23.36
CA ASN A 140 -8.17 35.22 23.47
C ASN A 140 -7.45 34.44 22.34
N ASN A 141 -8.14 34.15 21.23
CA ASN A 141 -7.60 33.38 20.10
C ASN A 141 -6.97 32.05 20.52
N GLU A 142 -7.52 31.39 21.53
CA GLU A 142 -7.11 30.05 21.95
C GLU A 142 -7.85 28.99 21.12
N ASN A 143 -7.34 27.76 21.16
CA ASN A 143 -7.98 26.67 20.43
C ASN A 143 -9.31 26.27 21.10
N ILE A 144 -10.27 25.84 20.30
CA ILE A 144 -11.45 25.12 20.79
C ILE A 144 -11.02 23.73 21.21
N GLU A 145 -11.18 23.43 22.49
CA GLU A 145 -10.95 22.11 23.05
C GLU A 145 -12.27 21.36 23.24
N GLY A 146 -12.30 20.07 22.94
CA GLY A 146 -13.52 19.31 23.12
C GLY A 146 -13.42 17.81 22.89
N ASN A 147 -14.44 17.10 23.38
CA ASN A 147 -14.61 15.67 23.17
C ASN A 147 -16.00 15.43 22.58
N PHE A 148 -16.03 14.75 21.45
CA PHE A 148 -17.26 14.53 20.68
C PHE A 148 -17.45 13.06 20.34
N THR A 149 -18.72 12.70 20.15
CA THR A 149 -19.10 11.47 19.45
C THR A 149 -19.77 11.87 18.14
N LEU A 150 -19.42 11.18 17.06
CA LEU A 150 -19.97 11.36 15.72
C LEU A 150 -20.55 10.04 15.23
N ALA A 151 -21.79 10.06 14.82
CA ALA A 151 -22.45 8.95 14.15
C ALA A 151 -22.91 9.38 12.76
N SER A 152 -22.79 8.48 11.76
CA SER A 152 -23.23 8.71 10.39
C SER A 152 -23.77 7.42 9.79
N ASN A 153 -24.77 7.52 8.92
CA ASN A 153 -25.14 6.40 8.08
C ASN A 153 -24.21 6.31 6.88
N GLN A 154 -23.95 7.46 6.25
CA GLN A 154 -23.02 7.58 5.15
C GLN A 154 -22.18 8.84 5.32
N PHE A 155 -20.87 8.66 5.38
CA PHE A 155 -19.88 9.72 5.42
C PHE A 155 -19.03 9.64 4.16
N ALA A 156 -19.25 10.55 3.22
CA ALA A 156 -18.51 10.59 1.96
C ALA A 156 -17.40 11.63 2.05
N LEU A 157 -16.16 11.19 2.11
CA LEU A 157 -14.99 12.09 2.07
C LEU A 157 -14.97 12.91 0.79
N ASN A 158 -15.48 12.35 -0.31
CA ASN A 158 -15.62 13.02 -1.60
C ASN A 158 -16.47 14.30 -1.55
N ASP A 159 -17.36 14.45 -0.56
CA ASP A 159 -18.15 15.66 -0.38
C ASP A 159 -17.32 16.86 0.10
N PHE A 160 -16.12 16.58 0.64
CA PHE A 160 -15.17 17.56 1.18
C PHE A 160 -13.91 17.72 0.31
N MET A 161 -13.75 16.92 -0.73
CA MET A 161 -12.60 16.94 -1.65
C MET A 161 -12.88 17.89 -2.81
N VAL A 162 -11.89 18.68 -3.20
CA VAL A 162 -11.96 19.54 -4.39
C VAL A 162 -11.79 18.66 -5.62
N GLU A 163 -12.58 18.89 -6.67
CA GLU A 163 -12.36 18.22 -7.97
C GLU A 163 -11.20 18.92 -8.70
N GLU A 164 -10.16 18.18 -9.09
CA GLU A 164 -9.17 18.68 -10.04
C GLU A 164 -9.90 18.97 -11.36
N THR A 165 -9.93 20.22 -11.79
CA THR A 165 -10.39 20.55 -13.15
C THR A 165 -9.33 20.07 -14.12
N GLU A 166 -9.74 19.39 -15.22
CA GLU A 166 -8.82 18.82 -16.23
C GLU A 166 -7.85 19.86 -16.85
N GLU A 167 -8.12 21.16 -16.70
CA GLU A 167 -7.26 22.25 -17.15
C GLU A 167 -5.93 22.36 -16.37
N ALA A 168 -5.83 21.84 -15.16
CA ALA A 168 -4.59 21.84 -14.36
C ALA A 168 -3.62 20.72 -14.76
N SER A 169 -4.08 19.71 -15.49
CA SER A 169 -3.30 18.50 -15.85
C SER A 169 -2.43 18.69 -17.10
N GLU A 170 -2.71 19.69 -17.97
CA GLU A 170 -1.99 19.87 -19.23
C GLU A 170 -0.72 20.75 -19.13
N THR A 171 -0.41 21.34 -17.98
CA THR A 171 0.72 22.29 -17.84
C THR A 171 1.98 21.72 -17.17
N LEU A 172 2.09 20.43 -16.92
CA LEU A 172 3.24 19.83 -16.23
C LEU A 172 4.31 19.20 -17.14
N GLU A 173 4.31 19.44 -18.45
CA GLU A 173 5.37 18.91 -19.36
C GLU A 173 6.60 19.81 -19.56
N ASP A 174 6.68 21.00 -18.95
CA ASP A 174 7.89 21.82 -19.08
C ASP A 174 8.38 22.27 -17.69
N GLY A 175 9.54 21.78 -17.31
CA GLY A 175 10.17 21.80 -15.99
C GLY A 175 10.56 23.19 -15.41
N THR A 176 9.73 24.21 -15.55
CA THR A 176 9.84 25.52 -14.89
C THR A 176 8.46 26.06 -14.52
N GLY A 177 7.67 25.26 -13.83
CA GLY A 177 6.35 25.65 -13.36
C GLY A 177 6.41 26.47 -12.08
N SER A 178 6.10 27.74 -12.17
CA SER A 178 5.67 28.55 -11.03
C SER A 178 4.40 27.91 -10.46
N THR A 179 4.41 27.60 -9.18
CA THR A 179 3.23 27.16 -8.43
C THR A 179 2.08 28.16 -8.68
N PRO A 180 0.87 27.72 -9.04
CA PRO A 180 -0.28 28.62 -9.11
C PRO A 180 -0.52 29.20 -7.72
N THR A 181 -0.27 30.48 -7.55
CA THR A 181 -0.66 31.22 -6.36
C THR A 181 -2.14 31.53 -6.49
N GLY A 182 -3.02 30.79 -5.79
CA GLY A 182 -4.38 31.28 -5.65
C GLY A 182 -5.52 30.30 -5.36
N GLU A 183 -5.34 28.98 -5.38
CA GLU A 183 -6.39 28.06 -4.88
C GLU A 183 -6.10 27.72 -3.42
N GLU A 184 -7.04 28.08 -2.53
CA GLU A 184 -6.92 27.80 -1.11
C GLU A 184 -7.00 26.29 -0.90
N ARG A 185 -5.83 25.69 -0.68
CA ARG A 185 -5.69 24.29 -0.33
C ARG A 185 -6.51 23.98 0.93
N ILE A 186 -7.25 22.87 0.93
CA ILE A 186 -7.97 22.38 2.12
C ILE A 186 -6.98 22.19 3.28
N LYS A 187 -7.25 22.82 4.40
CA LYS A 187 -6.45 22.73 5.62
C LYS A 187 -7.27 22.19 6.79
N ILE A 188 -6.63 21.38 7.61
CA ILE A 188 -7.16 21.02 8.92
C ILE A 188 -7.11 22.28 9.79
N PRO A 189 -8.24 22.73 10.38
CA PRO A 189 -8.26 23.99 11.11
C PRO A 189 -7.29 24.00 12.28
N SER A 190 -6.45 25.05 12.37
CA SER A 190 -5.44 25.21 13.43
C SER A 190 -6.05 25.48 14.80
N PHE A 191 -7.27 26.00 14.83
CA PHE A 191 -7.97 26.36 16.06
C PHE A 191 -8.68 25.18 16.76
N LEU A 192 -8.63 23.96 16.19
CA LEU A 192 -9.24 22.78 16.78
C LEU A 192 -8.24 21.97 17.61
N ASP A 193 -8.62 21.64 18.86
CA ASP A 193 -7.97 20.63 19.70
C ASP A 193 -9.05 19.68 20.22
N CYS A 194 -9.44 18.72 19.38
CA CYS A 194 -10.64 17.92 19.60
C CYS A 194 -10.37 16.42 19.49
N THR A 195 -11.02 15.66 20.35
CA THR A 195 -11.11 14.19 20.22
C THR A 195 -12.52 13.82 19.77
N VAL A 196 -12.63 13.03 18.71
CA VAL A 196 -13.90 12.57 18.16
C VAL A 196 -13.94 11.05 18.14
N GLU A 197 -14.85 10.44 18.87
CA GLU A 197 -15.19 9.03 18.73
C GLU A 197 -16.20 8.89 17.59
N ALA A 198 -15.75 8.38 16.46
CA ALA A 198 -16.52 8.32 15.23
C ALA A 198 -17.03 6.91 14.94
N SER A 199 -18.25 6.84 14.41
CA SER A 199 -18.83 5.62 13.85
C SER A 199 -19.64 5.95 12.59
N ALA A 200 -19.50 5.12 11.56
CA ALA A 200 -20.31 5.25 10.34
C ALA A 200 -20.67 3.86 9.78
N ASN A 201 -21.92 3.71 9.30
CA ASN A 201 -22.30 2.48 8.63
C ASN A 201 -21.56 2.32 7.31
N THR A 202 -21.32 3.44 6.61
CA THR A 202 -20.52 3.49 5.38
C THR A 202 -19.67 4.75 5.36
N VAL A 203 -18.37 4.61 5.08
CA VAL A 203 -17.51 5.71 4.68
C VAL A 203 -17.15 5.52 3.21
N VAL A 204 -17.41 6.54 2.38
CA VAL A 204 -17.05 6.56 0.97
C VAL A 204 -15.78 7.38 0.81
N TYR A 205 -14.75 6.77 0.26
CA TYR A 205 -13.49 7.42 -0.06
C TYR A 205 -13.09 7.03 -1.48
N ASP A 206 -13.08 7.98 -2.38
CA ASP A 206 -12.92 7.75 -3.82
C ASP A 206 -13.94 6.69 -4.30
N ASN A 207 -13.51 5.58 -4.83
CA ASN A 207 -14.35 4.45 -5.26
C ASN A 207 -14.55 3.37 -4.17
N LEU A 208 -14.02 3.59 -2.96
CA LEU A 208 -14.10 2.63 -1.86
C LEU A 208 -15.31 2.86 -0.97
N ASN A 209 -15.93 1.77 -0.55
CA ASN A 209 -17.02 1.76 0.41
C ASN A 209 -16.58 0.96 1.65
N LEU A 210 -16.05 1.66 2.64
CA LEU A 210 -15.70 1.09 3.93
C LEU A 210 -16.98 0.91 4.77
N LYS A 211 -17.24 -0.30 5.25
CA LYS A 211 -18.44 -0.62 6.03
C LYS A 211 -18.11 -0.73 7.52
N ASN A 212 -19.12 -0.42 8.37
CA ASN A 212 -19.04 -0.59 9.82
C ASN A 212 -17.82 0.12 10.44
N VAL A 213 -17.53 1.33 9.95
CA VAL A 213 -16.35 2.10 10.36
C VAL A 213 -16.50 2.58 11.80
N LYS A 214 -15.47 2.37 12.61
CA LYS A 214 -15.37 2.86 13.98
C LYS A 214 -13.92 3.23 14.28
N GLY A 215 -13.73 4.33 15.02
CA GLY A 215 -12.40 4.76 15.41
C GLY A 215 -12.42 6.06 16.20
N THR A 216 -11.26 6.48 16.65
CA THR A 216 -11.06 7.76 17.34
C THR A 216 -10.21 8.67 16.44
N LEU A 217 -10.69 9.88 16.24
CA LEU A 217 -9.99 10.95 15.53
C LEU A 217 -9.56 12.01 16.54
N LEU A 218 -8.27 12.33 16.55
CA LEU A 218 -7.71 13.45 17.30
C LEU A 218 -7.31 14.53 16.29
N ILE A 219 -7.86 15.74 16.46
CA ILE A 219 -7.52 16.91 15.64
C ILE A 219 -6.77 17.89 16.52
N LYS A 220 -5.54 18.20 16.15
CA LYS A 220 -4.69 19.14 16.89
C LYS A 220 -3.55 19.65 16.00
N ASP A 221 -3.24 20.94 16.11
CA ASP A 221 -2.10 21.58 15.44
C ASP A 221 -2.07 21.28 13.91
N GLU A 222 -3.18 21.50 13.23
CA GLU A 222 -3.39 21.23 11.81
C GLU A 222 -3.09 19.76 11.40
N THR A 223 -3.23 18.85 12.36
CA THR A 223 -3.01 17.41 12.18
C THR A 223 -4.22 16.62 12.64
N ALA A 224 -4.69 15.72 11.79
CA ALA A 224 -5.73 14.74 12.11
C ALA A 224 -5.07 13.38 12.32
N THR A 225 -5.17 12.84 13.54
CA THR A 225 -4.63 11.53 13.90
C THR A 225 -5.78 10.55 14.11
N VAL A 226 -5.77 9.48 13.33
CA VAL A 226 -6.71 8.36 13.45
C VAL A 226 -6.11 7.29 14.35
N LYS A 227 -6.88 6.82 15.33
CA LYS A 227 -6.48 5.75 16.25
C LYS A 227 -7.50 4.62 16.22
N ASN A 228 -7.00 3.39 16.12
CA ASN A 228 -7.81 2.18 16.23
C ASN A 228 -9.04 2.17 15.30
N LEU A 229 -8.93 2.74 14.10
CA LEU A 229 -10.01 2.64 13.14
C LEU A 229 -10.13 1.19 12.66
N THR A 230 -11.36 0.70 12.62
CA THR A 230 -11.71 -0.61 12.07
C THR A 230 -12.81 -0.47 11.04
N SER A 231 -12.77 -1.30 10.02
CA SER A 231 -13.78 -1.33 8.95
C SER A 231 -13.83 -2.68 8.27
N ASP A 232 -14.96 -3.02 7.68
CA ASP A 232 -15.09 -4.12 6.75
C ASP A 232 -14.84 -3.60 5.33
N LEU A 233 -13.96 -4.28 4.58
CA LEU A 233 -13.60 -3.93 3.20
C LEU A 233 -13.17 -5.19 2.44
N PHE A 234 -13.58 -5.35 1.18
CA PHE A 234 -13.20 -6.46 0.29
C PHE A 234 -13.37 -7.85 0.93
N GLY A 235 -14.47 -8.04 1.68
CA GLY A 235 -14.78 -9.30 2.35
C GLY A 235 -13.85 -9.68 3.51
N GLY A 236 -13.03 -8.74 3.97
CA GLY A 236 -12.13 -8.85 5.11
C GLY A 236 -12.29 -7.68 6.09
N THR A 237 -11.37 -7.57 7.03
CA THR A 237 -11.34 -6.50 8.04
C THR A 237 -10.09 -5.64 7.87
N LEU A 238 -10.27 -4.33 7.83
CA LEU A 238 -9.23 -3.32 7.85
C LEU A 238 -9.08 -2.76 9.26
N GLY A 239 -7.85 -2.77 9.78
CA GLY A 239 -7.43 -1.94 10.91
C GLY A 239 -6.56 -0.80 10.41
N MET A 240 -6.74 0.42 10.92
CA MET A 240 -5.95 1.57 10.50
C MET A 240 -5.64 2.48 11.67
N SER A 241 -4.41 2.98 11.69
CA SER A 241 -3.98 4.10 12.50
C SER A 241 -2.99 4.96 11.72
N GLY A 242 -2.86 6.22 12.10
CA GLY A 242 -1.95 7.11 11.39
C GLY A 242 -2.36 8.57 11.51
N SER A 243 -1.74 9.43 10.73
CA SER A 243 -2.00 10.86 10.75
C SER A 243 -1.91 11.50 9.37
N VAL A 244 -2.64 12.57 9.21
CA VAL A 244 -2.55 13.51 8.09
C VAL A 244 -2.25 14.89 8.67
N SER A 245 -1.24 15.57 8.17
CA SER A 245 -0.87 16.92 8.58
C SER A 245 -0.92 17.89 7.40
N THR A 246 -1.57 19.03 7.62
CA THR A 246 -1.61 20.15 6.66
C THR A 246 -0.82 21.36 7.16
N LYS A 247 0.04 21.16 8.16
CA LYS A 247 0.81 22.21 8.83
C LYS A 247 1.84 22.84 7.91
N GLU A 248 2.54 22.03 7.16
CA GLU A 248 3.58 22.45 6.23
C GLU A 248 2.96 22.83 4.85
N GLU A 249 3.79 23.31 3.94
CA GLU A 249 3.36 23.68 2.58
C GLU A 249 2.77 22.48 1.83
N ALA A 250 3.35 21.29 1.98
CA ALA A 250 2.80 20.04 1.44
C ALA A 250 2.07 19.26 2.53
N SER A 251 0.86 18.78 2.24
CA SER A 251 0.15 17.86 3.12
C SER A 251 0.85 16.52 3.16
N THR A 252 1.08 15.98 4.35
CA THR A 252 1.79 14.70 4.54
C THR A 252 0.91 13.69 5.26
N PHE A 253 1.19 12.41 5.04
CA PHE A 253 0.53 11.34 5.76
C PHE A 253 1.52 10.27 6.24
N ASP A 254 1.16 9.61 7.32
CA ASP A 254 1.82 8.43 7.86
C ASP A 254 0.74 7.46 8.33
N MET A 255 0.72 6.22 7.81
CA MET A 255 -0.35 5.26 8.03
C MET A 255 0.19 3.85 8.31
N ASP A 256 -0.37 3.21 9.31
CA ASP A 256 -0.28 1.79 9.61
C ASP A 256 -1.61 1.12 9.25
N LEU A 257 -1.57 0.16 8.33
CA LEU A 257 -2.74 -0.57 7.84
C LEU A 257 -2.58 -2.06 8.12
N GLY A 258 -3.53 -2.66 8.81
CA GLY A 258 -3.64 -4.11 9.00
C GLY A 258 -4.81 -4.67 8.21
N MET A 259 -4.57 -5.58 7.30
CA MET A 259 -5.57 -6.22 6.44
C MET A 259 -5.70 -7.68 6.81
N SER A 260 -6.90 -8.14 7.14
CA SER A 260 -7.17 -9.54 7.50
C SER A 260 -8.22 -10.14 6.58
N ASN A 261 -7.91 -11.28 5.96
CA ASN A 261 -8.80 -12.05 5.08
C ASN A 261 -9.34 -11.29 3.86
N PHE A 262 -8.60 -10.30 3.35
CA PHE A 262 -9.00 -9.52 2.18
C PHE A 262 -9.12 -10.40 0.93
N ASN A 263 -10.16 -10.23 0.15
CA ASN A 263 -10.28 -10.84 -1.17
C ASN A 263 -9.26 -10.17 -2.11
N ILE A 264 -8.30 -10.96 -2.63
CA ILE A 264 -7.22 -10.44 -3.48
C ILE A 264 -7.82 -9.78 -4.73
N GLY A 265 -8.73 -10.47 -5.43
CA GLY A 265 -9.30 -9.95 -6.68
C GLY A 265 -10.04 -8.62 -6.50
N GLU A 266 -10.86 -8.50 -5.45
CA GLU A 266 -11.59 -7.25 -5.14
C GLU A 266 -10.64 -6.13 -4.71
N SER A 267 -9.59 -6.46 -3.91
CA SER A 267 -8.60 -5.48 -3.45
C SER A 267 -7.81 -4.88 -4.62
N PHE A 268 -7.40 -5.72 -5.58
CA PHE A 268 -6.69 -5.27 -6.77
C PHE A 268 -7.60 -4.57 -7.78
N ALA A 269 -8.90 -4.88 -7.82
CA ALA A 269 -9.85 -4.14 -8.64
C ALA A 269 -10.12 -2.74 -8.08
N GLY A 270 -10.21 -2.63 -6.74
CA GLY A 270 -10.62 -1.41 -6.04
C GLY A 270 -9.47 -0.46 -5.64
N LEU A 271 -8.22 -0.91 -5.60
CA LEU A 271 -7.08 -0.11 -5.13
C LEU A 271 -5.98 0.00 -6.18
N ASP A 272 -5.91 1.13 -6.87
CA ASP A 272 -4.89 1.37 -7.90
C ASP A 272 -3.46 1.34 -7.34
N MET A 273 -3.28 1.77 -6.09
CA MET A 273 -2.01 1.67 -5.38
C MET A 273 -1.52 0.22 -5.30
N LEU A 274 -2.38 -0.75 -5.02
CA LEU A 274 -1.99 -2.18 -4.98
C LEU A 274 -1.59 -2.69 -6.37
N LYS A 275 -2.25 -2.23 -7.44
CA LYS A 275 -1.87 -2.56 -8.82
C LYS A 275 -0.45 -2.09 -9.14
N THR A 276 -0.06 -0.94 -8.61
CA THR A 276 1.29 -0.36 -8.80
C THR A 276 2.34 -1.04 -7.93
N LEU A 277 2.03 -1.32 -6.67
CA LEU A 277 2.96 -1.95 -5.73
C LEU A 277 3.20 -3.43 -6.00
N THR A 278 2.22 -4.15 -6.54
CA THR A 278 2.30 -5.61 -6.74
C THR A 278 1.57 -6.06 -8.01
N PRO A 279 2.00 -5.64 -9.20
CA PRO A 279 1.26 -5.88 -10.46
C PRO A 279 0.98 -7.36 -10.75
N LEU A 280 1.88 -8.27 -10.33
CA LEU A 280 1.70 -9.72 -10.53
C LEU A 280 0.57 -10.30 -9.69
N ALA A 281 0.21 -9.65 -8.58
CA ALA A 281 -0.85 -10.13 -7.71
C ALA A 281 -2.25 -9.95 -8.33
N ALA A 282 -2.40 -9.17 -9.40
CA ALA A 282 -3.63 -9.09 -10.19
C ALA A 282 -4.05 -10.45 -10.81
N ALA A 283 -3.09 -11.37 -11.00
CA ALA A 283 -3.36 -12.73 -11.46
C ALA A 283 -3.69 -13.71 -10.34
N LEU A 284 -3.65 -13.28 -9.08
CA LEU A 284 -3.94 -14.12 -7.92
C LEU A 284 -5.42 -14.00 -7.53
N GLN A 285 -5.99 -15.14 -7.14
CA GLN A 285 -7.27 -15.24 -6.46
C GLN A 285 -7.02 -15.84 -5.07
N GLY A 286 -7.95 -15.64 -4.14
CA GLY A 286 -7.81 -16.11 -2.78
C GLY A 286 -7.88 -15.00 -1.77
N LYS A 287 -7.28 -15.18 -0.60
CA LYS A 287 -7.28 -14.21 0.48
C LYS A 287 -5.87 -13.75 0.84
N LEU A 288 -5.80 -12.54 1.41
CA LEU A 288 -4.58 -11.86 1.78
C LEU A 288 -4.69 -11.37 3.23
N ASN A 289 -3.67 -11.64 4.03
CA ASN A 289 -3.35 -10.86 5.22
C ASN A 289 -2.16 -9.96 4.88
N SER A 290 -2.19 -8.72 5.36
CA SER A 290 -1.08 -7.79 5.13
C SER A 290 -0.97 -6.77 6.25
N ASP A 291 0.27 -6.44 6.62
CA ASP A 291 0.61 -5.30 7.45
C ASP A 291 1.40 -4.30 6.59
N ILE A 292 0.91 -3.08 6.49
CA ILE A 292 1.46 -2.05 5.62
C ILE A 292 1.76 -0.81 6.46
N LYS A 293 2.99 -0.30 6.35
CA LYS A 293 3.37 1.01 6.84
C LYS A 293 3.72 1.88 5.66
N ILE A 294 3.03 2.99 5.51
CA ILE A 294 3.22 3.92 4.40
C ILE A 294 3.25 5.35 4.87
N SER A 295 4.08 6.15 4.23
CA SER A 295 4.11 7.60 4.39
C SER A 295 4.36 8.27 3.05
N GLY A 296 4.01 9.55 2.93
CA GLY A 296 4.21 10.30 1.70
C GLY A 296 3.54 11.66 1.75
N ILE A 297 3.46 12.27 0.57
CA ILE A 297 2.81 13.56 0.34
C ILE A 297 1.42 13.29 -0.25
N LEU A 298 0.45 14.08 0.18
CA LEU A 298 -0.89 14.14 -0.41
C LEU A 298 -0.95 15.27 -1.43
N LYS A 299 -1.72 15.06 -2.49
CA LYS A 299 -2.14 16.12 -3.40
C LYS A 299 -3.19 17.01 -2.73
N ASP A 300 -3.59 18.09 -3.41
CA ASP A 300 -4.58 19.03 -2.87
C ASP A 300 -5.98 18.40 -2.67
N ASP A 301 -6.30 17.36 -3.40
CA ASP A 301 -7.50 16.53 -3.26
C ASP A 301 -7.39 15.45 -2.17
N PHE A 302 -6.33 15.45 -1.36
CA PHE A 302 -6.00 14.42 -0.37
C PHE A 302 -5.75 13.01 -0.94
N THR A 303 -5.56 12.84 -2.23
CA THR A 303 -5.08 11.58 -2.79
C THR A 303 -3.55 11.45 -2.63
N PRO A 304 -3.01 10.24 -2.37
CA PRO A 304 -1.58 10.06 -2.25
C PRO A 304 -0.82 10.34 -3.56
N ASN A 305 0.25 11.12 -3.48
CA ASN A 305 1.22 11.24 -4.57
C ASN A 305 2.10 9.98 -4.59
N LEU A 306 1.81 9.06 -5.51
CA LEU A 306 2.47 7.75 -5.57
C LEU A 306 4.00 7.83 -5.68
N ALA A 307 4.54 8.86 -6.35
CA ALA A 307 5.98 9.04 -6.51
C ALA A 307 6.73 9.32 -5.18
N THR A 308 6.01 9.80 -4.16
CA THR A 308 6.57 10.15 -2.84
C THR A 308 6.36 9.05 -1.79
N ILE A 309 5.65 7.97 -2.15
CA ILE A 309 5.34 6.91 -1.19
C ILE A 309 6.60 6.17 -0.79
N SER A 310 6.81 6.08 0.52
CA SER A 310 7.85 5.26 1.16
C SER A 310 7.23 4.35 2.21
N GLY A 311 7.83 3.19 2.44
CA GLY A 311 7.34 2.29 3.45
C GLY A 311 7.68 0.82 3.24
N ASN A 312 6.90 -0.02 3.89
CA ASN A 312 7.05 -1.47 3.79
C ASN A 312 5.71 -2.18 3.91
N LEU A 313 5.67 -3.38 3.37
CA LEU A 313 4.50 -4.25 3.37
C LEU A 313 4.96 -5.67 3.70
N LEU A 314 4.24 -6.32 4.61
CA LEU A 314 4.30 -7.76 4.83
C LEU A 314 3.01 -8.36 4.30
N ALA A 315 3.09 -9.43 3.53
CA ALA A 315 1.94 -10.12 2.97
C ALA A 315 2.00 -11.62 3.24
N GLU A 316 0.85 -12.22 3.50
CA GLU A 316 0.64 -13.65 3.61
C GLU A 316 -0.54 -14.06 2.73
N LEU A 317 -0.30 -14.96 1.79
CA LEU A 317 -1.33 -15.50 0.90
C LEU A 317 -2.05 -16.68 1.55
N LEU A 318 -3.38 -16.69 1.49
CA LEU A 318 -4.22 -17.75 2.03
C LEU A 318 -5.02 -18.39 0.90
N SER A 319 -4.80 -19.69 0.68
CA SER A 319 -5.44 -20.50 -0.37
C SER A 319 -5.41 -19.82 -1.76
N PRO A 320 -4.28 -19.30 -2.20
CA PRO A 320 -4.19 -18.59 -3.46
C PRO A 320 -4.34 -19.54 -4.65
N LYS A 321 -4.95 -19.02 -5.72
CA LYS A 321 -4.99 -19.66 -7.04
C LYS A 321 -4.40 -18.68 -8.05
N LEU A 322 -3.52 -19.19 -8.90
CA LEU A 322 -2.89 -18.40 -9.96
C LEU A 322 -3.71 -18.53 -11.26
N ASP A 323 -4.16 -17.42 -11.79
CA ASP A 323 -4.76 -17.33 -13.12
C ASP A 323 -3.67 -16.99 -14.15
N ALA A 324 -3.08 -18.05 -14.74
CA ALA A 324 -1.98 -17.91 -15.68
C ALA A 324 -2.36 -17.10 -16.95
N GLN A 325 -3.66 -17.02 -17.29
CA GLN A 325 -4.11 -16.25 -18.47
C GLN A 325 -4.00 -14.74 -18.25
N LYS A 326 -4.03 -14.31 -16.98
CA LYS A 326 -3.91 -12.89 -16.60
C LYS A 326 -2.48 -12.45 -16.32
N ALA A 327 -1.48 -13.36 -16.44
CA ALA A 327 -0.09 -13.07 -16.16
C ALA A 327 0.82 -13.44 -17.34
N PRO A 328 1.13 -12.52 -18.25
CA PRO A 328 2.05 -12.75 -19.36
C PRO A 328 3.41 -13.31 -18.92
N LEU A 329 3.90 -12.90 -17.75
CA LEU A 329 5.12 -13.42 -17.15
C LEU A 329 5.06 -14.92 -16.87
N VAL A 330 3.93 -15.41 -16.37
CA VAL A 330 3.72 -16.84 -16.09
C VAL A 330 3.84 -17.66 -17.37
N SER A 331 3.17 -17.24 -18.44
CA SER A 331 3.25 -17.89 -19.75
C SER A 331 4.66 -17.85 -20.33
N SER A 332 5.39 -16.75 -20.11
CA SER A 332 6.78 -16.62 -20.54
C SER A 332 7.71 -17.57 -19.79
N LEU A 333 7.54 -17.75 -18.49
CA LEU A 333 8.29 -18.71 -17.67
C LEU A 333 8.02 -20.15 -18.11
N ASP A 334 6.75 -20.55 -18.27
CA ASP A 334 6.38 -21.89 -18.74
C ASP A 334 6.99 -22.22 -20.10
N SER A 335 7.05 -21.23 -21.00
CA SER A 335 7.65 -21.42 -22.34
C SER A 335 9.17 -21.59 -22.32
N LYS A 336 9.86 -21.02 -21.33
CA LYS A 336 11.33 -21.03 -21.20
C LYS A 336 11.84 -22.16 -20.30
N LEU A 337 11.02 -22.61 -19.36
CA LEU A 337 11.32 -23.65 -18.37
C LEU A 337 10.36 -24.82 -18.56
N ASN A 338 10.58 -25.65 -19.58
CA ASN A 338 9.68 -26.74 -20.02
C ASN A 338 9.33 -27.76 -18.93
N PHE A 339 10.09 -27.82 -17.85
CA PHE A 339 9.85 -28.69 -16.69
C PHE A 339 8.97 -28.06 -15.62
N LEU A 340 8.69 -26.76 -15.72
CA LEU A 340 7.88 -25.99 -14.79
C LEU A 340 6.46 -25.87 -15.33
N ASP A 341 5.48 -26.26 -14.53
CA ASP A 341 4.08 -25.90 -14.71
C ASP A 341 3.70 -24.94 -13.58
N THR A 342 3.64 -23.66 -13.91
CA THR A 342 3.38 -22.60 -12.92
C THR A 342 2.02 -22.75 -12.22
N LYS A 343 1.05 -23.46 -12.84
CA LYS A 343 -0.26 -23.74 -12.24
C LYS A 343 -0.19 -24.68 -11.05
N GLU A 344 0.86 -25.52 -10.99
CA GLU A 344 1.09 -26.47 -9.91
C GLU A 344 1.96 -25.91 -8.78
N ILE A 345 2.42 -24.64 -8.88
CA ILE A 345 3.18 -24.01 -7.81
C ILE A 345 2.27 -23.79 -6.60
N ASN A 346 2.66 -24.33 -5.47
CA ASN A 346 1.96 -24.08 -4.21
C ASN A 346 2.37 -22.73 -3.63
N LEU A 347 1.44 -21.79 -3.61
CA LEU A 347 1.62 -20.46 -3.03
C LEU A 347 0.92 -20.32 -1.65
N ASP A 348 0.27 -21.39 -1.14
CA ASP A 348 -0.45 -21.31 0.13
C ASP A 348 0.50 -21.09 1.31
N GLY A 349 0.14 -20.12 2.15
CA GLY A 349 0.98 -19.68 3.26
C GLY A 349 2.25 -18.94 2.83
N LEU A 350 2.38 -18.54 1.55
CA LEU A 350 3.51 -17.73 1.10
C LEU A 350 3.54 -16.41 1.83
N LYS A 351 4.67 -16.16 2.51
CA LYS A 351 4.97 -14.88 3.15
C LYS A 351 6.02 -14.13 2.34
N THR A 352 5.74 -12.88 2.04
CA THR A 352 6.66 -11.99 1.35
C THR A 352 6.70 -10.63 2.00
N ALA A 353 7.80 -9.92 1.83
CA ALA A 353 7.96 -8.57 2.31
C ALA A 353 8.44 -7.67 1.17
N LEU A 354 7.83 -6.51 1.07
CA LEU A 354 8.20 -5.46 0.14
C LEU A 354 8.71 -4.24 0.92
N SER A 355 9.63 -3.51 0.34
CA SER A 355 9.93 -2.14 0.73
C SER A 355 9.81 -1.25 -0.50
N PHE A 356 9.29 -0.06 -0.32
CA PHE A 356 9.13 0.90 -1.40
C PHE A 356 9.66 2.26 -0.96
N ASP A 357 10.31 2.92 -1.88
CA ASP A 357 10.91 4.23 -1.69
C ASP A 357 11.07 4.92 -3.04
N ASN A 358 10.60 6.15 -3.14
CA ASN A 358 10.76 7.01 -4.31
C ASN A 358 10.43 6.29 -5.64
N GLY A 359 9.23 5.71 -5.72
CA GLY A 359 8.74 5.05 -6.94
C GLY A 359 9.37 3.68 -7.26
N THR A 360 10.19 3.13 -6.35
CA THR A 360 10.81 1.81 -6.51
C THR A 360 10.32 0.84 -5.45
N VAL A 361 9.89 -0.34 -5.85
CA VAL A 361 9.52 -1.47 -4.98
C VAL A 361 10.61 -2.52 -5.02
N LYS A 362 11.12 -2.91 -3.85
CA LYS A 362 12.08 -4.01 -3.69
C LYS A 362 11.40 -5.16 -2.97
N VAL A 363 11.49 -6.35 -3.56
CA VAL A 363 10.97 -7.58 -2.95
C VAL A 363 12.09 -8.22 -2.15
N LYS A 364 11.87 -8.49 -0.86
CA LYS A 364 12.82 -9.26 -0.06
C LYS A 364 12.87 -10.69 -0.59
N PRO A 365 14.06 -11.32 -0.65
CA PRO A 365 14.19 -12.67 -1.14
C PRO A 365 13.25 -13.64 -0.42
N PHE A 366 12.52 -14.42 -1.18
CA PHE A 366 11.63 -15.46 -0.67
C PHE A 366 11.78 -16.75 -1.47
N SER A 367 11.33 -17.86 -0.89
CA SER A 367 11.47 -19.19 -1.51
C SER A 367 10.09 -19.82 -1.73
N LEU A 368 9.94 -20.45 -2.89
CA LEU A 368 8.80 -21.25 -3.29
C LEU A 368 9.22 -22.71 -3.47
N LYS A 369 8.26 -23.62 -3.43
CA LYS A 369 8.46 -25.03 -3.82
C LYS A 369 7.56 -25.38 -4.98
N TYR A 370 8.17 -26.03 -5.97
CA TYR A 370 7.47 -26.73 -7.05
C TYR A 370 7.95 -28.17 -7.09
N LYS A 371 7.10 -29.13 -6.70
CA LYS A 371 7.50 -30.53 -6.50
C LYS A 371 8.71 -30.60 -5.55
N ASP A 372 9.83 -31.10 -6.02
CA ASP A 372 11.12 -31.17 -5.31
C ASP A 372 12.13 -30.06 -5.75
N ILE A 373 11.67 -29.07 -6.50
CA ILE A 373 12.45 -27.90 -6.92
C ILE A 373 12.23 -26.76 -5.92
N ASN A 374 13.32 -26.24 -5.35
CA ASN A 374 13.29 -24.98 -4.61
C ASN A 374 13.49 -23.82 -5.58
N ILE A 375 12.69 -22.79 -5.46
CA ILE A 375 12.74 -21.58 -6.28
C ILE A 375 12.96 -20.40 -5.34
N ASN A 376 14.08 -19.70 -5.49
CA ASN A 376 14.39 -18.49 -4.76
C ASN A 376 14.17 -17.30 -5.67
N VAL A 377 13.36 -16.35 -5.24
CA VAL A 377 13.00 -15.15 -6.00
C VAL A 377 13.44 -13.92 -5.27
N ASP A 378 14.09 -13.00 -5.97
CA ASP A 378 14.45 -11.65 -5.53
C ASP A 378 14.36 -10.66 -6.68
N GLY A 379 14.28 -9.37 -6.38
CA GLY A 379 14.26 -8.34 -7.41
C GLY A 379 13.53 -7.08 -7.00
N SER A 380 13.28 -6.25 -8.00
CA SER A 380 12.63 -4.96 -7.83
C SER A 380 11.83 -4.59 -9.07
N HIS A 381 10.93 -3.62 -8.92
CA HIS A 381 10.28 -2.95 -10.03
C HIS A 381 10.02 -1.48 -9.67
N THR A 382 9.72 -0.68 -10.67
CA THR A 382 9.37 0.73 -10.51
C THR A 382 7.87 0.92 -10.65
N PHE A 383 7.32 2.04 -10.18
CA PHE A 383 5.90 2.36 -10.31
C PHE A 383 5.47 2.56 -11.76
N ASP A 384 6.39 2.89 -12.67
CA ASP A 384 6.20 2.93 -14.12
C ASP A 384 6.34 1.54 -14.78
N LYS A 385 6.22 0.47 -13.97
CA LYS A 385 6.09 -0.94 -14.39
C LYS A 385 7.33 -1.60 -14.96
N GLN A 386 8.51 -0.98 -14.88
CA GLN A 386 9.75 -1.64 -15.27
C GLN A 386 10.19 -2.61 -14.19
N MET A 387 10.50 -3.86 -14.57
CA MET A 387 10.86 -4.90 -13.62
C MET A 387 12.24 -5.49 -13.87
N GLN A 388 12.87 -5.89 -12.77
CA GLN A 388 14.14 -6.61 -12.75
C GLN A 388 14.11 -7.66 -11.64
N TYR A 389 13.74 -8.89 -12.01
CA TYR A 389 13.65 -10.00 -11.08
C TYR A 389 14.60 -11.12 -11.47
N LYS A 390 14.97 -11.91 -10.48
CA LYS A 390 15.77 -13.11 -10.64
C LYS A 390 15.12 -14.27 -9.90
N ALA A 391 14.89 -15.37 -10.59
CA ALA A 391 14.47 -16.63 -9.99
C ALA A 391 15.58 -17.66 -10.16
N THR A 392 16.08 -18.22 -9.05
CA THR A 392 17.05 -19.31 -9.05
C THR A 392 16.37 -20.58 -8.62
N LEU A 393 16.38 -21.59 -9.50
CA LEU A 393 15.73 -22.87 -9.32
C LEU A 393 16.79 -23.95 -9.07
N ASP A 394 16.68 -24.70 -7.99
CA ASP A 394 17.52 -25.88 -7.73
C ASP A 394 16.88 -27.10 -8.40
N VAL A 395 17.19 -27.34 -9.69
CA VAL A 395 16.49 -28.32 -10.53
C VAL A 395 17.18 -29.70 -10.45
N PRO A 396 16.49 -30.73 -9.96
CA PRO A 396 17.00 -32.11 -10.04
C PRO A 396 17.25 -32.56 -11.49
N ALA A 397 18.33 -33.27 -11.70
CA ALA A 397 18.77 -33.70 -13.03
C ALA A 397 17.71 -34.47 -13.82
N LYS A 398 16.83 -35.21 -13.13
CA LYS A 398 15.71 -35.96 -13.75
C LYS A 398 14.72 -35.07 -14.53
N TYR A 399 14.65 -33.77 -14.28
CA TYR A 399 13.78 -32.81 -14.99
C TYR A 399 14.45 -32.13 -16.17
N LEU A 400 15.77 -32.35 -16.37
CA LEU A 400 16.56 -31.62 -17.37
C LEU A 400 16.57 -32.26 -18.76
N GLY A 401 15.62 -33.15 -19.03
CA GLY A 401 15.35 -33.69 -20.37
C GLY A 401 15.81 -35.14 -20.61
N ALA A 402 15.40 -35.68 -21.77
CA ALA A 402 15.58 -37.09 -22.08
C ALA A 402 17.04 -37.52 -22.21
N GLU A 403 17.92 -36.62 -22.71
CA GLU A 403 19.36 -36.92 -22.86
C GLU A 403 20.06 -37.12 -21.51
N VAL A 404 19.75 -36.23 -20.54
CA VAL A 404 20.27 -36.32 -19.17
C VAL A 404 19.78 -37.63 -18.52
N ASN A 405 18.48 -37.90 -18.63
CA ASN A 405 17.88 -39.13 -18.06
C ASN A 405 18.48 -40.40 -18.68
N LYS A 406 18.75 -40.42 -19.98
CA LYS A 406 19.41 -41.53 -20.65
C LYS A 406 20.83 -41.76 -20.11
N LEU A 407 21.61 -40.71 -19.90
CA LEU A 407 22.95 -40.82 -19.32
C LEU A 407 22.91 -41.35 -17.88
N ILE A 408 21.96 -40.83 -17.06
CA ILE A 408 21.76 -41.32 -15.68
C ILE A 408 21.40 -42.81 -15.67
N ALA A 409 20.50 -43.25 -16.55
CA ALA A 409 20.10 -44.66 -16.66
C ALA A 409 21.28 -45.58 -17.06
N GLN A 410 22.15 -45.13 -17.97
CA GLN A 410 23.34 -45.89 -18.38
C GLN A 410 24.39 -46.01 -17.26
N MET A 411 24.41 -45.08 -16.32
CA MET A 411 25.30 -45.13 -15.16
C MET A 411 24.80 -46.11 -14.09
N ASN A 412 23.57 -46.60 -14.21
CA ASN A 412 22.90 -47.50 -13.25
C ASN A 412 23.00 -46.98 -11.79
N ASP A 413 22.83 -45.68 -11.64
CA ASP A 413 22.89 -44.96 -10.37
C ASP A 413 21.74 -43.93 -10.32
N GLN A 414 20.63 -44.32 -9.72
CA GLN A 414 19.43 -43.51 -9.63
C GLN A 414 19.64 -42.24 -8.78
N SER A 415 20.61 -42.22 -7.86
CA SER A 415 20.90 -41.07 -7.04
C SER A 415 21.35 -39.84 -7.83
N LEU A 416 21.87 -40.06 -9.04
CA LEU A 416 22.27 -38.98 -9.95
C LEU A 416 21.07 -38.17 -10.47
N GLY A 417 19.86 -38.75 -10.48
CA GLY A 417 18.63 -38.05 -10.83
C GLY A 417 18.24 -36.95 -9.83
N GLU A 418 18.67 -37.14 -8.60
CA GLU A 418 18.38 -36.18 -7.48
C GLU A 418 19.47 -35.09 -7.34
N VAL A 419 20.55 -35.16 -8.13
CA VAL A 419 21.58 -34.13 -8.16
C VAL A 419 20.96 -32.84 -8.72
N THR A 420 20.97 -31.78 -7.93
CA THR A 420 20.40 -30.49 -8.31
C THR A 420 21.39 -29.62 -9.10
N VAL A 421 20.87 -28.91 -10.07
CA VAL A 421 21.62 -27.96 -10.89
C VAL A 421 20.91 -26.60 -10.76
N PRO A 422 21.64 -25.54 -10.41
CA PRO A 422 21.03 -24.21 -10.37
C PRO A 422 20.70 -23.75 -11.79
N VAL A 423 19.45 -23.37 -12.00
CA VAL A 423 18.97 -22.73 -13.23
C VAL A 423 18.47 -21.34 -12.86
N THR A 424 19.00 -20.34 -13.54
CA THR A 424 18.62 -18.94 -13.31
C THR A 424 17.69 -18.46 -14.40
N ALA A 425 16.56 -17.88 -14.02
CA ALA A 425 15.69 -17.10 -14.88
C ALA A 425 15.82 -15.61 -14.51
N ASN A 426 16.28 -14.80 -15.44
CA ASN A 426 16.30 -13.36 -15.33
C ASN A 426 15.05 -12.81 -16.01
N ILE A 427 14.32 -11.97 -15.31
CA ILE A 427 13.03 -11.40 -15.70
C ILE A 427 13.17 -9.90 -15.74
N GLY A 428 12.88 -9.30 -16.87
CA GLY A 428 12.96 -7.85 -17.08
C GLY A 428 11.85 -7.34 -17.99
N GLY A 429 11.91 -6.05 -18.37
CA GLY A 429 10.94 -5.40 -19.22
C GLY A 429 9.74 -4.89 -18.45
N ASP A 430 8.66 -4.62 -19.14
CA ASP A 430 7.39 -4.16 -18.57
C ASP A 430 6.50 -5.34 -18.16
N PHE A 431 5.64 -5.17 -17.14
CA PHE A 431 4.73 -6.23 -16.68
C PHE A 431 3.77 -6.73 -17.77
N THR A 432 3.41 -5.88 -18.73
CA THR A 432 2.54 -6.24 -19.86
C THR A 432 3.29 -6.93 -20.98
N ASN A 433 4.61 -6.73 -21.07
CA ASN A 433 5.50 -7.33 -22.06
C ASN A 433 6.81 -7.80 -21.42
N PRO A 434 6.77 -8.85 -20.57
CA PRO A 434 7.93 -9.32 -19.84
C PRO A 434 8.95 -10.01 -20.76
N SER A 435 10.22 -9.77 -20.51
CA SER A 435 11.33 -10.50 -21.09
C SER A 435 11.86 -11.53 -20.10
N VAL A 436 11.95 -12.79 -20.51
CA VAL A 436 12.51 -13.88 -19.71
C VAL A 436 13.69 -14.50 -20.44
N SER A 437 14.85 -14.51 -19.80
CA SER A 437 16.04 -15.21 -20.26
C SER A 437 16.49 -16.23 -19.21
N THR A 438 17.03 -17.37 -19.66
CA THR A 438 17.46 -18.44 -18.75
C THR A 438 18.84 -18.95 -19.14
N ASP A 439 19.59 -19.46 -18.18
CA ASP A 439 20.84 -20.20 -18.37
C ASP A 439 20.62 -21.73 -18.44
N LEU A 440 19.38 -22.19 -18.61
CA LEU A 440 18.99 -23.60 -18.64
C LEU A 440 19.86 -24.41 -19.62
N THR A 441 20.05 -23.92 -20.85
CA THR A 441 20.84 -24.61 -21.87
C THR A 441 22.30 -24.79 -21.43
N SER A 442 22.89 -23.76 -20.81
CA SER A 442 24.25 -23.81 -20.27
C SER A 442 24.35 -24.78 -19.09
N SER A 443 23.38 -24.75 -18.19
CA SER A 443 23.32 -25.65 -17.03
C SER A 443 23.18 -27.11 -17.44
N VAL A 444 22.32 -27.43 -18.42
CA VAL A 444 22.16 -28.78 -18.99
C VAL A 444 23.45 -29.23 -19.65
N LYS A 445 24.09 -28.37 -20.45
CA LYS A 445 25.37 -28.68 -21.11
C LYS A 445 26.48 -29.02 -20.11
N THR A 446 26.59 -28.25 -19.04
CA THR A 446 27.54 -28.45 -17.94
C THR A 446 27.31 -29.79 -17.24
N LEU A 447 26.03 -30.07 -16.88
CA LEU A 447 25.68 -31.35 -16.26
C LEU A 447 25.95 -32.54 -17.17
N THR A 448 25.54 -32.46 -18.45
CA THR A 448 25.75 -33.51 -19.44
C THR A 448 27.24 -33.82 -19.59
N SER A 449 28.10 -32.79 -19.69
CA SER A 449 29.54 -32.95 -19.77
C SER A 449 30.11 -33.67 -18.54
N LYS A 450 29.64 -33.36 -17.35
CA LYS A 450 30.05 -34.02 -16.10
C LYS A 450 29.59 -35.49 -16.06
N LEU A 451 28.33 -35.76 -16.42
CA LEU A 451 27.82 -37.13 -16.46
C LEU A 451 28.59 -38.00 -17.46
N VAL A 452 28.94 -37.47 -18.65
CA VAL A 452 29.77 -38.15 -19.64
C VAL A 452 31.18 -38.43 -19.11
N GLU A 453 31.79 -37.46 -18.41
CA GLU A 453 33.11 -37.66 -17.77
C GLU A 453 33.06 -38.74 -16.69
N MET A 454 32.04 -38.73 -15.83
CA MET A 454 31.81 -39.75 -14.79
C MET A 454 31.64 -41.13 -15.44
N GLN A 455 30.85 -41.25 -16.50
CA GLN A 455 30.62 -42.47 -17.23
C GLN A 455 31.94 -42.98 -17.85
N LYS A 456 32.72 -42.11 -18.50
CA LYS A 456 34.03 -42.43 -19.05
C LYS A 456 34.96 -42.98 -17.96
N ASN A 457 35.05 -42.33 -16.81
CA ASN A 457 35.89 -42.77 -15.69
C ASN A 457 35.43 -44.13 -15.12
N LYS A 458 34.13 -44.39 -15.03
CA LYS A 458 33.59 -45.68 -14.63
C LYS A 458 33.94 -46.81 -15.60
N LEU A 459 33.87 -46.52 -16.90
CA LEU A 459 34.19 -47.47 -17.97
C LEU A 459 35.71 -47.74 -18.11
N VAL A 460 36.55 -46.73 -17.91
CA VAL A 460 38.03 -46.88 -17.86
C VAL A 460 38.46 -47.83 -16.73
N ASN A 461 37.74 -47.78 -15.59
CA ASN A 461 37.99 -48.67 -14.44
C ASN A 461 37.43 -50.10 -14.66
N GLN A 462 36.54 -50.31 -15.64
CA GLN A 462 35.93 -51.62 -15.97
C GLN A 462 36.57 -52.34 -17.21
N GLY A 463 37.56 -51.73 -17.87
CA GLY A 463 38.22 -52.30 -19.04
C GLY A 463 37.89 -51.59 -20.36
N LYS A 464 38.94 -51.24 -21.10
CA LYS A 464 38.92 -50.28 -22.22
C LYS A 464 38.07 -50.66 -23.44
N ASP A 465 37.74 -51.91 -23.66
CA ASP A 465 37.11 -52.36 -24.92
C ASP A 465 35.60 -52.24 -24.97
N LYS A 466 34.92 -52.33 -23.84
CA LYS A 466 33.46 -52.14 -23.79
C LYS A 466 33.03 -50.66 -23.85
N ALA A 467 33.94 -49.73 -23.59
CA ALA A 467 33.66 -48.32 -23.57
C ALA A 467 33.34 -47.75 -24.96
N LYS A 468 34.00 -48.25 -25.97
CA LYS A 468 33.90 -47.75 -27.34
C LYS A 468 32.59 -48.15 -28.03
N ASP A 469 32.10 -49.35 -27.75
CA ASP A 469 30.88 -49.88 -28.34
C ASP A 469 29.62 -49.25 -27.70
N LEU A 470 29.61 -49.07 -26.37
CA LEU A 470 28.51 -48.43 -25.67
C LEU A 470 28.34 -46.95 -26.04
N LEU A 471 29.44 -46.23 -26.23
CA LEU A 471 29.39 -44.83 -26.65
C LEU A 471 28.93 -44.67 -28.11
N SER A 472 29.30 -45.63 -29.00
CA SER A 472 28.87 -45.59 -30.40
C SER A 472 27.35 -45.87 -30.55
N ASP A 473 26.77 -46.71 -29.69
CA ASP A 473 25.33 -47.03 -29.71
C ASP A 473 24.45 -45.89 -29.20
N VAL A 474 24.95 -45.10 -28.26
CA VAL A 474 24.28 -43.90 -27.77
C VAL A 474 24.12 -42.84 -28.86
N PHE A 475 25.08 -42.77 -29.81
CA PHE A 475 25.13 -41.74 -30.84
C PHE A 475 24.62 -42.14 -32.22
N LYS A 476 24.30 -43.43 -32.45
CA LYS A 476 23.86 -43.93 -33.77
C LYS A 476 22.34 -43.95 -33.97
N LYS A 477 21.53 -43.57 -32.97
CA LYS A 477 20.10 -43.85 -33.03
C LYS A 477 19.22 -42.61 -32.89
N ASP A 478 19.46 -41.53 -33.64
CA ASP A 478 18.40 -40.50 -33.86
C ASP A 478 18.73 -39.67 -35.12
N GLU A 479 18.56 -40.31 -36.31
CA GLU A 479 18.47 -39.58 -37.59
C GLU A 479 17.03 -39.38 -38.07
N SER A 480 16.04 -39.45 -37.19
CA SER A 480 14.67 -39.18 -37.59
C SER A 480 13.87 -38.51 -36.46
N ASP A 481 14.14 -37.27 -36.17
CA ASP A 481 13.10 -36.29 -35.95
C ASP A 481 13.65 -34.84 -35.91
N SER A 482 13.06 -34.00 -36.76
CA SER A 482 13.54 -32.67 -37.06
C SER A 482 13.01 -31.65 -36.02
N THR A 483 13.83 -31.34 -35.00
CA THR A 483 13.82 -30.05 -34.32
C THR A 483 15.25 -29.64 -34.00
N ALA A 484 15.92 -29.24 -35.07
CA ALA A 484 17.32 -28.85 -35.10
C ALA A 484 17.58 -27.52 -34.43
N SER A 485 17.84 -27.46 -33.14
CA SER A 485 18.57 -26.33 -32.53
C SER A 485 19.16 -26.64 -31.15
N LYS A 486 18.70 -27.69 -30.45
CA LYS A 486 19.18 -28.01 -29.09
C LYS A 486 20.16 -29.21 -29.05
N SER A 487 20.15 -30.07 -30.07
CA SER A 487 20.99 -31.26 -30.13
C SER A 487 22.43 -30.97 -30.58
N ASP A 488 22.65 -29.92 -31.38
CA ASP A 488 23.97 -29.68 -32.00
C ASP A 488 25.01 -29.19 -30.98
N GLY A 489 24.62 -28.42 -30.00
CA GLY A 489 25.52 -27.97 -28.93
C GLY A 489 26.01 -29.09 -28.02
N VAL A 490 25.18 -30.11 -27.80
CA VAL A 490 25.53 -31.29 -27.00
C VAL A 490 26.37 -32.25 -27.82
N LYS A 491 26.01 -32.48 -29.11
CA LYS A 491 26.81 -33.28 -30.04
C LYS A 491 28.20 -32.69 -30.25
N GLU A 492 28.33 -31.38 -30.38
CA GLU A 492 29.60 -30.67 -30.52
C GLU A 492 30.47 -30.75 -29.24
N ALA A 493 29.88 -30.60 -28.06
CA ALA A 493 30.60 -30.75 -26.79
C ALA A 493 31.10 -32.18 -26.57
N ILE A 494 30.29 -33.17 -26.94
CA ILE A 494 30.64 -34.60 -26.86
C ILE A 494 31.64 -34.98 -27.97
N GLY A 495 31.49 -34.45 -29.18
CA GLY A 495 32.43 -34.61 -30.28
C GLY A 495 33.84 -34.12 -29.94
N ASN A 496 33.95 -32.99 -29.27
CA ASN A 496 35.23 -32.43 -28.81
C ASN A 496 35.88 -33.24 -27.68
N ILE A 497 35.10 -33.95 -26.85
CA ILE A 497 35.61 -34.83 -25.78
C ILE A 497 36.09 -36.18 -26.35
N LEU A 498 35.44 -36.69 -27.40
CA LEU A 498 35.77 -37.97 -28.04
C LEU A 498 36.78 -37.86 -29.20
N GLY A 499 36.93 -36.67 -29.80
CA GLY A 499 37.72 -36.44 -31.02
C GLY A 499 39.21 -36.22 -30.81
N SER A 500 39.74 -36.24 -29.59
CA SER A 500 41.17 -36.01 -29.34
C SER A 500 41.98 -37.30 -29.30
N LYS A 501 42.04 -38.04 -30.40
CA LYS A 501 43.18 -38.88 -30.74
C LYS A 501 43.29 -39.05 -32.26
N LYS A 502 43.97 -38.11 -32.86
CA LYS A 502 44.69 -38.39 -34.13
C LYS A 502 46.15 -38.13 -33.85
N ASP A 503 46.91 -39.20 -34.00
CA ASP A 503 48.34 -39.15 -33.91
C ASP A 503 48.94 -38.08 -34.84
N THR A 504 49.68 -37.16 -34.24
CA THR A 504 50.88 -36.58 -34.90
C THR A 504 51.81 -36.06 -33.81
N THR A 505 53.00 -36.60 -33.83
CA THR A 505 54.20 -36.13 -33.15
C THR A 505 54.44 -34.64 -33.41
N SER A 506 54.42 -33.82 -32.37
CA SER A 506 55.43 -32.77 -32.12
C SER A 506 55.11 -32.03 -30.82
N THR A 507 56.10 -31.89 -29.99
CA THR A 507 56.32 -31.03 -28.82
C THR A 507 55.59 -29.73 -28.86
N ASP A 508 54.69 -29.49 -27.87
CA ASP A 508 54.80 -28.29 -27.03
C ASP A 508 53.94 -28.35 -25.77
N SER A 509 54.42 -27.73 -24.73
CA SER A 509 54.04 -27.78 -23.34
C SER A 509 52.81 -26.89 -22.96
N THR A 510 51.62 -27.23 -23.46
CA THR A 510 50.39 -26.48 -23.12
C THR A 510 49.18 -27.33 -22.69
N GLU A 511 49.29 -28.66 -22.69
CA GLU A 511 48.17 -29.56 -22.32
C GLU A 511 47.98 -29.75 -20.81
N THR A 512 48.98 -29.48 -19.97
CA THR A 512 48.90 -29.64 -18.52
C THR A 512 48.07 -28.57 -17.83
N LYS A 513 47.92 -27.38 -18.40
CA LYS A 513 47.14 -26.31 -17.78
C LYS A 513 45.60 -26.47 -17.94
N LYS A 514 45.13 -27.08 -19.03
CA LYS A 514 43.69 -27.29 -19.26
C LYS A 514 43.11 -28.46 -18.44
N GLU A 515 43.89 -29.50 -18.20
CA GLU A 515 43.48 -30.63 -17.35
C GLU A 515 43.37 -30.22 -15.87
N ASP A 516 44.26 -29.36 -15.41
CA ASP A 516 44.24 -28.87 -14.03
C ASP A 516 43.12 -27.82 -13.77
N GLU A 517 42.76 -27.00 -14.73
CA GLU A 517 41.60 -26.09 -14.63
C GLU A 517 40.27 -26.84 -14.57
N VAL A 518 40.11 -27.91 -15.38
CA VAL A 518 38.91 -28.75 -15.36
C VAL A 518 38.84 -29.59 -14.08
N LYS A 519 39.96 -30.12 -13.56
CA LYS A 519 40.01 -30.80 -12.26
C LYS A 519 39.76 -29.88 -11.08
N ASN A 520 40.23 -28.65 -11.13
CA ASN A 520 40.01 -27.66 -10.09
C ASN A 520 38.58 -27.13 -10.10
N ALA A 521 37.95 -26.92 -11.25
CA ALA A 521 36.55 -26.58 -11.37
C ALA A 521 35.64 -27.70 -10.82
N ALA A 522 35.92 -28.96 -11.15
CA ALA A 522 35.19 -30.13 -10.63
C ALA A 522 35.34 -30.30 -9.12
N LYS A 523 36.56 -30.08 -8.55
CA LYS A 523 36.81 -30.09 -7.11
C LYS A 523 36.09 -28.95 -6.34
N SER A 524 36.03 -27.77 -6.93
CA SER A 524 35.37 -26.61 -6.35
C SER A 524 33.85 -26.83 -6.22
N ILE A 525 33.24 -27.47 -7.22
CA ILE A 525 31.77 -27.70 -7.23
C ILE A 525 31.40 -28.89 -6.33
N LEU A 526 32.19 -29.96 -6.32
CA LEU A 526 32.02 -31.09 -5.39
C LEU A 526 32.31 -30.69 -3.93
N GLY A 527 33.31 -29.86 -3.72
CA GLY A 527 33.62 -29.32 -2.39
C GLY A 527 32.54 -28.41 -1.80
N GLY A 528 31.83 -27.65 -2.65
CA GLY A 528 30.68 -26.83 -2.29
C GLY A 528 29.45 -27.66 -1.88
N LEU A 529 29.21 -28.75 -2.59
CA LEU A 529 28.10 -29.68 -2.30
C LEU A 529 28.32 -30.49 -1.01
N LEU A 530 29.53 -30.89 -0.72
CA LEU A 530 29.88 -31.68 0.47
C LEU A 530 29.99 -30.83 1.74
N LYS A 531 30.33 -29.53 1.65
CA LYS A 531 30.38 -28.63 2.81
C LYS A 531 29.01 -28.24 3.36
N LYS A 532 27.97 -28.28 2.53
CA LYS A 532 26.60 -27.95 2.97
C LYS A 532 25.97 -29.04 3.86
N LYS A 533 26.48 -30.27 3.80
CA LYS A 533 25.95 -31.40 4.58
C LYS A 533 26.53 -31.55 6.00
N LYS A 534 27.49 -30.67 6.40
CA LYS A 534 28.19 -30.79 7.69
C LYS A 534 27.89 -29.67 8.71
N LYS A 535 26.89 -28.81 8.45
CA LYS A 535 26.62 -27.64 9.32
C LYS A 535 25.30 -27.73 10.09
N ASP A 536 24.53 -28.83 9.97
CA ASP A 536 23.26 -28.99 10.69
C ASP A 536 23.26 -30.10 11.75
N THR A 537 24.39 -30.31 12.39
CA THR A 537 24.44 -31.08 13.64
C THR A 537 25.49 -30.49 14.55
N VAL A 538 25.14 -29.52 15.37
CA VAL A 538 25.57 -29.30 16.78
C VAL A 538 24.92 -27.99 17.27
N ASN A 539 24.11 -28.17 18.32
CA ASN A 539 23.44 -27.26 19.27
C ASN A 539 22.24 -26.49 18.79
#